data_f581c8c160bf6e39cce5cfead2ef1747
#
_entry.id   f581c8c160bf6e39cce5cfead2ef1747
#
_cell.length_a   1.000
_cell.length_b   1.000
_cell.length_c   1.000
_cell.angle_alpha   90.00
_cell.angle_beta   90.00
_cell.angle_gamma   90.00
#
_symmetry.space_group_name_H-M   'P 1'
#
loop_
_entity.id
_entity.type
_entity.pdbx_description
1 polymer ?
#
loop_
_entity_poly.entity_id
_entity_poly.type
_entity_poly.pdbx_seq_one_letter_code
_entity_poly.pdbx_strand_id
1 'polypeptide(L)'
;MDIEAALTATTPIAPGVRNRILILDVERLDGITEQHWWDRRDLKNRYIHHETVTREPRTTIVCAKWYDRPDVIRLAEWDKGGRGRFLKRVHALLAEADIVVGHNIDGADIPWLKGDLHVPRLGHPHRPNLPPLPPFKTVDTLKVLRREFKSGVPFKSLNAVCQIVGIPGKTDTYDREAMERAVAGSLEDRVRETDYCEGDVIATQWLYDWERPHIKNHPTLFVDGQSRLDTCRACGGETKPIAKRYVADVFTYTMQRCTTCGWHGRLSIEPERMSIVRGV
;
A
#
# COMPACT_ATOMS: atom_id res chain seq x y z
N MET A 1 -18.25 18.97 1.30
CA MET A 1 -18.12 17.89 0.29
C MET A 1 -19.01 16.77 0.77
N ASP A 2 -19.89 16.28 -0.08
CA ASP A 2 -20.88 15.27 0.30
C ASP A 2 -20.17 13.91 0.34
N ILE A 3 -20.05 13.34 1.53
CA ILE A 3 -19.40 12.04 1.78
C ILE A 3 -20.17 10.93 1.04
N GLU A 4 -21.50 11.04 0.93
CA GLU A 4 -22.32 10.09 0.16
C GLU A 4 -21.98 10.09 -1.34
N ALA A 5 -21.70 11.25 -1.92
CA ALA A 5 -21.30 11.33 -3.32
C ALA A 5 -19.92 10.71 -3.59
N ALA A 6 -18.99 10.82 -2.63
CA ALA A 6 -17.68 10.17 -2.72
C ALA A 6 -17.79 8.64 -2.56
N LEU A 7 -18.68 8.17 -1.68
CA LEU A 7 -18.97 6.74 -1.48
C LEU A 7 -19.54 6.07 -2.74
N THR A 8 -20.32 6.80 -3.54
CA THR A 8 -20.88 6.26 -4.80
C THR A 8 -19.87 6.10 -5.92
N ALA A 9 -18.70 6.77 -5.82
CA ALA A 9 -17.62 6.67 -6.82
C ALA A 9 -16.71 5.45 -6.60
N THR A 10 -16.79 4.78 -5.45
CA THR A 10 -15.96 3.62 -5.13
C THR A 10 -16.71 2.31 -5.32
N THR A 11 -16.02 1.27 -5.82
CA THR A 11 -16.60 -0.05 -5.97
C THR A 11 -15.96 -0.99 -4.97
N PRO A 12 -16.67 -1.46 -3.95
CA PRO A 12 -16.14 -2.39 -2.96
C PRO A 12 -15.75 -3.73 -3.60
N ILE A 13 -14.88 -4.47 -2.94
CA ILE A 13 -14.57 -5.85 -3.30
C ILE A 13 -15.78 -6.72 -3.01
N ALA A 14 -16.10 -7.65 -3.93
CA ALA A 14 -17.21 -8.57 -3.77
C ALA A 14 -17.05 -9.42 -2.49
N PRO A 15 -18.15 -9.78 -1.82
CA PRO A 15 -18.10 -10.70 -0.69
C PRO A 15 -17.57 -12.07 -1.12
N GLY A 16 -16.98 -12.82 -0.19
CA GLY A 16 -16.46 -14.17 -0.45
C GLY A 16 -15.08 -14.22 -1.12
N VAL A 17 -14.38 -13.07 -1.26
CA VAL A 17 -12.99 -13.07 -1.69
C VAL A 17 -12.12 -13.72 -0.62
N ARG A 18 -11.33 -14.73 -1.01
CA ARG A 18 -10.44 -15.48 -0.09
C ARG A 18 -9.16 -14.73 0.24
N ASN A 19 -8.68 -13.89 -0.68
CA ASN A 19 -7.42 -13.18 -0.47
C ASN A 19 -7.51 -12.30 0.77
N ARG A 20 -6.53 -12.44 1.64
CA ARG A 20 -6.37 -11.56 2.80
C ARG A 20 -5.68 -10.27 2.36
N ILE A 21 -6.45 -9.20 2.26
CA ILE A 21 -5.97 -7.89 1.82
C ILE A 21 -5.78 -7.02 3.05
N LEU A 22 -4.54 -6.57 3.25
CA LEU A 22 -4.13 -5.68 4.34
C LEU A 22 -3.87 -4.29 3.80
N ILE A 23 -4.62 -3.31 4.28
CA ILE A 23 -4.30 -1.88 4.07
C ILE A 23 -3.36 -1.48 5.18
N LEU A 24 -2.26 -0.80 4.87
CA LEU A 24 -1.20 -0.53 5.83
C LEU A 24 -0.58 0.85 5.59
N ASP A 25 -0.26 1.52 6.69
CA ASP A 25 0.54 2.73 6.74
C ASP A 25 1.47 2.71 7.96
N VAL A 26 2.60 3.43 7.90
CA VAL A 26 3.58 3.47 8.98
C VAL A 26 4.05 4.88 9.29
N GLU A 27 4.28 5.15 10.59
CA GLU A 27 4.97 6.35 11.04
C GLU A 27 6.35 6.02 11.61
N ARG A 28 7.27 6.95 11.41
CA ARG A 28 8.67 6.74 11.75
C ARG A 28 9.23 7.87 12.59
N LEU A 29 10.11 7.48 13.51
CA LEU A 29 11.04 8.43 14.12
C LEU A 29 12.24 8.63 13.19
N ASP A 30 12.60 9.86 12.94
CA ASP A 30 13.73 10.23 12.10
C ASP A 30 15.08 9.78 12.68
N GLY A 31 16.03 9.51 11.81
CA GLY A 31 17.43 9.39 12.17
C GLY A 31 18.06 10.74 12.46
N ILE A 32 19.13 10.74 13.26
CA ILE A 32 19.94 11.92 13.51
C ILE A 32 21.36 11.64 13.09
N THR A 33 21.96 12.61 12.41
CA THR A 33 23.38 12.57 12.04
C THR A 33 24.07 13.88 12.38
N GLU A 34 25.28 13.81 12.87
CA GLU A 34 26.14 14.95 13.13
C GLU A 34 27.23 14.99 12.06
N GLN A 35 27.22 16.03 11.24
CA GLN A 35 28.17 16.20 10.15
C GLN A 35 28.74 17.62 10.16
N HIS A 36 30.09 17.74 9.99
CA HIS A 36 30.75 18.99 9.71
C HIS A 36 30.63 19.33 8.22
N TRP A 37 30.33 20.56 7.88
CA TRP A 37 30.18 21.04 6.52
C TRP A 37 30.74 22.47 6.35
N TRP A 38 31.30 22.72 5.19
CA TRP A 38 31.91 24.02 4.87
C TRP A 38 30.86 24.98 4.25
N ASP A 39 29.95 24.48 3.42
CA ASP A 39 28.93 25.27 2.71
C ASP A 39 27.60 24.53 2.71
N ARG A 40 26.48 25.25 2.84
CA ARG A 40 25.12 24.69 2.76
C ARG A 40 24.85 23.95 1.45
N ARG A 41 25.51 24.31 0.35
CA ARG A 41 25.43 23.62 -0.94
C ARG A 41 25.93 22.18 -0.87
N ASP A 42 26.85 21.91 0.04
CA ASP A 42 27.42 20.56 0.24
C ASP A 42 26.45 19.60 0.89
N LEU A 43 25.37 20.09 1.53
CA LEU A 43 24.35 19.24 2.18
C LEU A 43 23.41 18.54 1.19
N LYS A 44 23.36 19.02 -0.06
CA LYS A 44 22.51 18.43 -1.09
C LYS A 44 23.18 17.18 -1.67
N ASN A 45 22.53 16.01 -1.47
CA ASN A 45 23.01 14.71 -1.94
C ASN A 45 24.25 14.15 -1.22
N ARG A 46 24.52 14.55 0.01
CA ARG A 46 25.62 13.98 0.78
C ARG A 46 25.38 12.53 1.17
N TYR A 47 26.42 11.71 1.03
CA TYR A 47 26.48 10.40 1.64
C TYR A 47 26.56 10.56 3.17
N ILE A 48 25.67 9.88 3.90
CA ILE A 48 25.68 9.85 5.36
C ILE A 48 26.66 8.76 5.80
N HIS A 49 27.78 9.15 6.40
CA HIS A 49 28.70 8.18 7.01
C HIS A 49 28.06 7.55 8.25
N HIS A 50 28.12 6.22 8.35
CA HIS A 50 27.53 5.50 9.49
C HIS A 50 28.10 5.95 10.85
N GLU A 51 29.38 6.36 10.89
CA GLU A 51 30.04 6.88 12.09
C GLU A 51 29.46 8.21 12.59
N THR A 52 28.79 8.97 11.73
CA THR A 52 28.14 10.24 12.08
C THR A 52 26.70 10.08 12.50
N VAL A 53 26.13 8.88 12.38
CA VAL A 53 24.75 8.58 12.77
C VAL A 53 24.69 8.44 14.29
N THR A 54 23.99 9.36 14.94
CA THR A 54 23.78 9.35 16.41
C THR A 54 22.47 8.66 16.78
N ARG A 55 21.52 8.60 15.85
CA ARG A 55 20.29 7.85 15.99
C ARG A 55 19.84 7.29 14.64
N GLU A 56 19.60 6.00 14.58
CA GLU A 56 19.00 5.35 13.42
C GLU A 56 17.50 5.65 13.30
N PRO A 57 17.00 5.91 12.07
CA PRO A 57 15.56 6.04 11.88
C PRO A 57 14.87 4.70 12.10
N ARG A 58 13.65 4.71 12.66
CA ARG A 58 12.90 3.48 12.93
C ARG A 58 11.40 3.68 12.84
N THR A 59 10.68 2.64 12.47
CA THR A 59 9.21 2.62 12.55
C THR A 59 8.77 2.58 13.99
N THR A 60 7.85 3.45 14.36
CA THR A 60 7.32 3.64 15.71
C THR A 60 5.85 3.27 15.81
N ILE A 61 5.08 3.50 14.74
CA ILE A 61 3.67 3.16 14.63
C ILE A 61 3.44 2.37 13.34
N VAL A 62 2.54 1.41 13.40
CA VAL A 62 1.95 0.75 12.25
C VAL A 62 0.46 0.70 12.46
N CYS A 63 -0.30 1.35 11.59
CA CYS A 63 -1.73 1.16 11.49
C CYS A 63 -2.04 0.24 10.31
N ALA A 64 -2.95 -0.70 10.52
CA ALA A 64 -3.33 -1.64 9.47
C ALA A 64 -4.80 -2.04 9.60
N LYS A 65 -5.42 -2.34 8.45
CA LYS A 65 -6.83 -2.75 8.40
C LYS A 65 -6.98 -3.91 7.43
N TRP A 66 -7.62 -4.99 7.88
CA TRP A 66 -8.09 -6.00 6.95
C TRP A 66 -9.24 -5.43 6.13
N TYR A 67 -9.17 -5.59 4.83
CA TYR A 67 -10.16 -5.00 3.92
C TYR A 67 -11.60 -5.39 4.26
N ASP A 68 -11.82 -6.62 4.67
CA ASP A 68 -13.10 -7.23 5.03
C ASP A 68 -13.57 -6.93 6.46
N ARG A 69 -12.81 -6.15 7.26
CA ARG A 69 -13.13 -5.81 8.64
C ARG A 69 -13.22 -4.31 8.83
N PRO A 70 -14.12 -3.83 9.69
CA PRO A 70 -14.27 -2.40 9.95
C PRO A 70 -13.11 -1.83 10.77
N ASP A 71 -12.53 -2.62 11.69
CA ASP A 71 -11.61 -2.13 12.69
C ASP A 71 -10.20 -1.90 12.14
N VAL A 72 -9.56 -0.81 12.56
CA VAL A 72 -8.15 -0.55 12.33
C VAL A 72 -7.32 -1.11 13.49
N ILE A 73 -6.31 -1.88 13.16
CA ILE A 73 -5.32 -2.41 14.09
C ILE A 73 -4.26 -1.33 14.29
N ARG A 74 -4.12 -0.85 15.51
CA ARG A 74 -3.11 0.13 15.91
C ARG A 74 -1.99 -0.59 16.66
N LEU A 75 -0.75 -0.42 16.22
CA LEU A 75 0.44 -0.96 16.84
C LEU A 75 1.45 0.15 17.04
N ALA A 76 1.98 0.29 18.25
CA ALA A 76 3.02 1.26 18.53
C ALA A 76 4.16 0.64 19.37
N GLU A 77 5.38 1.15 19.19
CA GLU A 77 6.55 0.63 19.92
C GLU A 77 6.49 0.87 21.43
N TRP A 78 5.66 1.81 21.87
CA TRP A 78 5.41 2.09 23.28
C TRP A 78 4.27 1.29 23.91
N ASP A 79 3.59 0.43 23.14
CA ASP A 79 2.58 -0.48 23.67
C ASP A 79 3.19 -1.47 24.68
N LYS A 80 2.34 -2.04 25.54
CA LYS A 80 2.75 -3.07 26.52
C LYS A 80 3.54 -4.19 25.84
N GLY A 81 4.78 -4.37 26.25
CA GLY A 81 5.72 -5.34 25.70
C GLY A 81 6.77 -4.71 24.78
N GLY A 82 6.69 -3.41 24.53
CA GLY A 82 7.69 -2.59 23.86
C GLY A 82 7.98 -3.03 22.41
N ARG A 83 9.09 -2.51 21.88
CA ARG A 83 9.49 -2.69 20.48
C ARG A 83 9.57 -4.16 20.04
N GLY A 84 10.04 -5.06 20.88
CA GLY A 84 10.14 -6.49 20.52
C GLY A 84 8.79 -7.12 20.22
N ARG A 85 7.77 -6.83 21.04
CA ARG A 85 6.40 -7.28 20.81
C ARG A 85 5.76 -6.57 19.62
N PHE A 86 6.00 -5.27 19.47
CA PHE A 86 5.58 -4.47 18.32
C PHE A 86 6.03 -5.13 17.02
N LEU A 87 7.34 -5.39 16.85
CA LEU A 87 7.88 -6.00 15.63
C LEU A 87 7.32 -7.41 15.38
N LYS A 88 7.12 -8.23 16.42
CA LYS A 88 6.48 -9.56 16.28
C LYS A 88 5.05 -9.44 15.75
N ARG A 89 4.26 -8.48 16.22
CA ARG A 89 2.90 -8.25 15.77
C ARG A 89 2.85 -7.75 14.32
N VAL A 90 3.74 -6.82 13.97
CA VAL A 90 3.89 -6.33 12.59
C VAL A 90 4.26 -7.48 11.64
N HIS A 91 5.23 -8.30 12.04
CA HIS A 91 5.60 -9.50 11.26
C HIS A 91 4.42 -10.45 11.05
N ALA A 92 3.65 -10.71 12.10
CA ALA A 92 2.49 -11.61 12.03
C ALA A 92 1.43 -11.08 11.05
N LEU A 93 1.13 -9.78 11.07
CA LEU A 93 0.20 -9.16 10.13
C LEU A 93 0.64 -9.31 8.67
N LEU A 94 1.92 -9.01 8.39
CA LEU A 94 2.48 -9.14 7.05
C LEU A 94 2.57 -10.61 6.60
N ALA A 95 2.84 -11.53 7.53
CA ALA A 95 2.91 -12.95 7.23
C ALA A 95 1.55 -13.57 6.88
N GLU A 96 0.46 -12.98 7.39
CA GLU A 96 -0.90 -13.42 7.08
C GLU A 96 -1.46 -12.82 5.78
N ALA A 97 -0.88 -11.73 5.27
CA ALA A 97 -1.41 -11.02 4.12
C ALA A 97 -1.05 -11.70 2.80
N ASP A 98 -2.01 -11.84 1.90
CA ASP A 98 -1.79 -12.21 0.50
C ASP A 98 -1.48 -10.98 -0.36
N ILE A 99 -2.14 -9.86 -0.03
CA ILE A 99 -2.00 -8.58 -0.71
C ILE A 99 -1.88 -7.48 0.33
N VAL A 100 -0.87 -6.63 0.19
CA VAL A 100 -0.66 -5.44 1.03
C VAL A 100 -0.85 -4.20 0.18
N VAL A 101 -1.72 -3.30 0.62
CA VAL A 101 -2.05 -2.05 -0.07
C VAL A 101 -1.55 -0.88 0.76
N GLY A 102 -0.92 0.09 0.11
CA GLY A 102 -0.49 1.33 0.76
C GLY A 102 -0.14 2.41 -0.24
N HIS A 103 0.06 3.64 0.24
CA HIS A 103 0.46 4.76 -0.60
C HIS A 103 1.98 4.93 -0.58
N ASN A 104 2.66 4.74 -1.71
CA ASN A 104 4.13 4.64 -1.82
C ASN A 104 4.72 3.45 -1.04
N ILE A 105 3.94 2.43 -0.83
CA ILE A 105 4.28 1.30 0.04
C ILE A 105 5.52 0.52 -0.42
N ASP A 106 5.74 0.43 -1.73
CA ASP A 106 6.90 -0.26 -2.31
C ASP A 106 8.18 0.57 -2.20
N GLY A 107 8.05 1.90 -2.16
CA GLY A 107 9.18 2.81 -2.04
C GLY A 107 9.56 3.14 -0.60
N ALA A 108 8.64 2.95 0.34
CA ALA A 108 8.78 3.38 1.73
C ALA A 108 8.49 2.26 2.74
N ASP A 109 7.22 1.99 3.02
CA ASP A 109 6.79 1.21 4.18
C ASP A 109 7.35 -0.21 4.20
N ILE A 110 7.21 -0.95 3.11
CA ILE A 110 7.69 -2.35 3.04
C ILE A 110 9.22 -2.44 3.15
N PRO A 111 10.02 -1.64 2.42
CA PRO A 111 11.47 -1.60 2.62
C PRO A 111 11.87 -1.23 4.06
N TRP A 112 11.21 -0.24 4.66
CA TRP A 112 11.49 0.17 6.03
C TRP A 112 11.16 -0.92 7.04
N LEU A 113 9.97 -1.52 6.95
CA LEU A 113 9.56 -2.61 7.82
C LEU A 113 10.50 -3.82 7.67
N LYS A 114 10.89 -4.19 6.45
CA LYS A 114 11.89 -5.25 6.24
C LYS A 114 13.23 -4.91 6.89
N GLY A 115 13.66 -3.65 6.80
CA GLY A 115 14.83 -3.16 7.51
C GLY A 115 14.69 -3.31 9.02
N ASP A 116 13.57 -2.87 9.59
CA ASP A 116 13.29 -2.98 11.02
C ASP A 116 13.14 -4.43 11.51
N LEU A 117 12.60 -5.32 10.70
CA LEU A 117 12.39 -6.73 11.04
C LEU A 117 13.67 -7.58 10.91
N HIS A 118 14.52 -7.32 9.91
CA HIS A 118 15.58 -8.26 9.54
C HIS A 118 17.01 -7.71 9.53
N VAL A 119 17.23 -6.38 9.43
CA VAL A 119 18.59 -5.82 9.40
C VAL A 119 19.08 -5.50 10.82
N PRO A 120 20.24 -6.00 11.30
CA PRO A 120 20.85 -5.59 12.57
C PRO A 120 21.16 -4.10 12.58
N ARG A 121 20.83 -3.39 13.68
CA ARG A 121 21.11 -1.97 13.86
C ARG A 121 21.93 -1.75 15.12
N LEU A 122 22.86 -0.80 15.04
CA LEU A 122 23.62 -0.34 16.20
C LEU A 122 22.68 0.21 17.28
N GLY A 123 22.91 -0.16 18.53
CA GLY A 123 22.13 0.34 19.67
C GLY A 123 20.79 -0.33 19.92
N HIS A 124 20.38 -1.32 19.13
CA HIS A 124 19.12 -2.07 19.34
C HIS A 124 19.36 -3.59 19.52
N PRO A 125 19.86 -4.02 20.69
CA PRO A 125 20.21 -5.42 20.93
C PRO A 125 19.00 -6.38 20.99
N HIS A 126 17.79 -5.84 21.22
CA HIS A 126 16.59 -6.67 21.43
C HIS A 126 15.77 -6.82 20.16
N ARG A 127 16.32 -7.51 19.17
CA ARG A 127 15.52 -7.92 18.02
C ARG A 127 14.90 -9.29 18.28
N PRO A 128 13.62 -9.44 17.96
CA PRO A 128 13.07 -10.77 17.84
C PRO A 128 13.79 -11.47 16.66
N ASN A 129 14.24 -12.70 16.89
CA ASN A 129 14.69 -13.56 15.80
C ASN A 129 13.44 -14.00 15.00
N LEU A 130 13.11 -13.26 13.96
CA LEU A 130 11.93 -13.50 13.13
C LEU A 130 12.35 -14.19 11.83
N PRO A 131 11.57 -15.19 11.37
CA PRO A 131 11.82 -15.81 10.08
C PRO A 131 11.60 -14.79 8.95
N PRO A 132 12.11 -15.04 7.74
CA PRO A 132 11.76 -14.26 6.55
C PRO A 132 10.24 -14.20 6.38
N LEU A 133 9.75 -13.05 5.87
CA LEU A 133 8.32 -12.90 5.57
C LEU A 133 7.93 -13.83 4.42
N PRO A 134 6.78 -14.51 4.51
CA PRO A 134 6.18 -15.19 3.37
C PRO A 134 5.96 -14.23 2.21
N PRO A 135 5.90 -14.73 0.97
CA PRO A 135 5.65 -13.89 -0.19
C PRO A 135 4.21 -13.34 -0.18
N PHE A 136 4.06 -12.05 -0.38
CA PHE A 136 2.80 -11.36 -0.63
C PHE A 136 2.92 -10.45 -1.85
N LYS A 137 1.79 -10.01 -2.39
CA LYS A 137 1.75 -9.00 -3.46
C LYS A 137 1.51 -7.62 -2.87
N THR A 138 1.99 -6.59 -3.54
CA THR A 138 1.71 -5.21 -3.15
C THR A 138 0.85 -4.50 -4.19
N VAL A 139 0.02 -3.57 -3.73
CA VAL A 139 -0.66 -2.57 -4.55
C VAL A 139 -0.24 -1.21 -4.01
N ASP A 140 0.60 -0.52 -4.76
CA ASP A 140 1.09 0.81 -4.43
C ASP A 140 0.22 1.85 -5.14
N THR A 141 -0.66 2.51 -4.40
CA THR A 141 -1.60 3.48 -4.95
C THR A 141 -0.89 4.66 -5.62
N LEU A 142 0.26 5.11 -5.12
CA LEU A 142 1.04 6.15 -5.78
C LEU A 142 1.58 5.72 -7.14
N LYS A 143 2.03 4.47 -7.27
CA LYS A 143 2.47 3.92 -8.56
C LYS A 143 1.33 3.76 -9.55
N VAL A 144 0.14 3.37 -9.06
CA VAL A 144 -1.08 3.30 -9.88
C VAL A 144 -1.41 4.68 -10.45
N LEU A 145 -1.48 5.70 -9.59
CA LEU A 145 -1.73 7.08 -10.02
C LEU A 145 -0.76 7.55 -11.10
N ARG A 146 0.53 7.36 -10.87
CA ARG A 146 1.58 7.78 -11.81
C ARG A 146 1.52 7.05 -13.15
N ARG A 147 1.05 5.83 -13.17
CA ARG A 147 1.00 5.00 -14.38
C ARG A 147 -0.29 5.19 -15.18
N GLU A 148 -1.43 5.21 -14.50
CA GLU A 148 -2.74 5.18 -15.16
C GLU A 148 -3.32 6.60 -15.36
N PHE A 149 -2.95 7.56 -14.48
CA PHE A 149 -3.52 8.91 -14.49
C PHE A 149 -2.44 9.97 -14.67
N LYS A 150 -2.19 10.35 -15.93
CA LYS A 150 -1.33 11.49 -16.25
C LYS A 150 -2.15 12.76 -16.18
N SER A 151 -2.08 13.46 -15.05
CA SER A 151 -2.65 14.80 -14.91
C SER A 151 -1.53 15.83 -14.77
N GLY A 152 -1.82 17.10 -15.09
CA GLY A 152 -0.90 18.21 -14.84
C GLY A 152 -0.68 18.51 -13.34
N VAL A 153 -1.37 17.79 -12.46
CA VAL A 153 -1.25 17.94 -11.01
C VAL A 153 -0.21 16.94 -10.49
N PRO A 154 0.80 17.38 -9.75
CA PRO A 154 1.77 16.47 -9.13
C PRO A 154 1.12 15.67 -8.01
N PHE A 155 0.68 14.46 -8.29
CA PHE A 155 0.24 13.49 -7.30
C PHE A 155 1.46 13.05 -6.45
N LYS A 156 1.69 13.69 -5.32
CA LYS A 156 2.85 13.38 -4.46
C LYS A 156 2.47 12.91 -3.07
N SER A 157 1.36 13.37 -2.52
CA SER A 157 0.91 12.99 -1.19
C SER A 157 -0.51 12.43 -1.22
N LEU A 158 -0.79 11.51 -0.32
CA LEU A 158 -2.11 10.90 -0.17
C LEU A 158 -3.20 11.96 0.00
N ASN A 159 -2.98 12.95 0.87
CA ASN A 159 -3.95 14.01 1.11
C ASN A 159 -4.28 14.85 -0.14
N ALA A 160 -3.25 15.23 -0.92
CA ALA A 160 -3.48 15.99 -2.17
C ALA A 160 -4.30 15.17 -3.18
N VAL A 161 -4.04 13.87 -3.28
CA VAL A 161 -4.80 12.99 -4.17
C VAL A 161 -6.24 12.86 -3.71
N CYS A 162 -6.47 12.60 -2.43
CA CYS A 162 -7.81 12.49 -1.86
C CYS A 162 -8.63 13.75 -2.13
N GLN A 163 -8.06 14.94 -1.96
CA GLN A 163 -8.72 16.21 -2.27
C GLN A 163 -9.10 16.32 -3.75
N ILE A 164 -8.21 15.91 -4.67
CA ILE A 164 -8.45 16.01 -6.12
C ILE A 164 -9.56 15.06 -6.57
N VAL A 165 -9.55 13.82 -6.07
CA VAL A 165 -10.54 12.80 -6.46
C VAL A 165 -11.84 12.88 -5.66
N GLY A 166 -11.94 13.82 -4.70
CA GLY A 166 -13.14 14.03 -3.89
C GLY A 166 -13.35 12.97 -2.81
N ILE A 167 -12.31 12.25 -2.42
CA ILE A 167 -12.34 11.28 -1.32
C ILE A 167 -12.07 12.03 -0.01
N PRO A 168 -12.70 11.64 1.11
CA PRO A 168 -12.35 12.19 2.42
C PRO A 168 -10.85 12.02 2.69
N GLY A 169 -10.15 13.14 2.78
CA GLY A 169 -8.73 13.17 3.12
C GLY A 169 -8.54 13.31 4.62
N LYS A 170 -7.29 13.18 5.03
CA LYS A 170 -6.91 13.46 6.41
C LYS A 170 -7.03 14.94 6.73
N THR A 171 -7.28 15.24 8.00
CA THR A 171 -7.42 16.60 8.52
C THR A 171 -6.14 17.13 9.14
N ASP A 172 -5.15 16.27 9.38
CA ASP A 172 -3.89 16.61 10.05
C ASP A 172 -2.66 16.37 9.15
N THR A 173 -1.52 16.87 9.58
CA THR A 173 -0.22 16.73 8.90
C THR A 173 0.78 16.11 9.87
N TYR A 174 1.74 15.32 9.31
CA TYR A 174 2.84 14.77 10.10
C TYR A 174 3.61 15.88 10.83
N ASP A 175 3.84 15.68 12.12
CA ASP A 175 4.60 16.58 12.97
C ASP A 175 5.79 15.83 13.60
N ARG A 176 7.00 16.17 13.11
CA ARG A 176 8.25 15.58 13.61
C ARG A 176 8.42 15.77 15.12
N GLU A 177 8.14 16.97 15.62
CA GLU A 177 8.32 17.28 17.05
C GLU A 177 7.32 16.52 17.90
N ALA A 178 6.08 16.35 17.43
CA ALA A 178 5.09 15.53 18.11
C ALA A 178 5.54 14.06 18.18
N MET A 179 6.11 13.51 17.10
CA MET A 179 6.67 12.16 17.11
C MET A 179 7.82 12.01 18.13
N GLU A 180 8.71 13.00 18.24
CA GLU A 180 9.77 13.01 19.25
C GLU A 180 9.18 13.01 20.68
N ARG A 181 8.18 13.84 20.95
CA ARG A 181 7.49 13.87 22.24
C ARG A 181 6.72 12.59 22.53
N ALA A 182 6.07 12.00 21.53
CA ALA A 182 5.36 10.71 21.65
C ALA A 182 6.32 9.59 22.09
N VAL A 183 7.48 9.50 21.46
CA VAL A 183 8.53 8.53 21.83
C VAL A 183 9.08 8.83 23.22
N ALA A 184 9.23 10.11 23.59
CA ALA A 184 9.67 10.54 24.93
C ALA A 184 8.62 10.27 26.03
N GLY A 185 7.36 9.95 25.69
CA GLY A 185 6.35 9.54 26.66
C GLY A 185 5.08 10.40 26.72
N SER A 186 4.96 11.44 25.89
CA SER A 186 3.74 12.27 25.81
C SER A 186 2.55 11.43 25.34
N LEU A 187 1.55 11.28 26.19
CA LEU A 187 0.32 10.52 25.88
C LEU A 187 -0.52 11.23 24.81
N GLU A 188 -0.61 12.54 24.87
CA GLU A 188 -1.33 13.35 23.89
C GLU A 188 -0.76 13.15 22.48
N ASP A 189 0.58 13.30 22.34
CA ASP A 189 1.23 13.12 21.05
C ASP A 189 1.17 11.67 20.56
N ARG A 190 1.20 10.67 21.47
CA ARG A 190 0.99 9.25 21.10
C ARG A 190 -0.39 9.01 20.48
N VAL A 191 -1.43 9.59 21.05
CA VAL A 191 -2.78 9.50 20.51
C VAL A 191 -2.84 10.19 19.17
N ARG A 192 -2.36 11.43 19.09
CA ARG A 192 -2.36 12.23 17.84
C ARG A 192 -1.67 11.52 16.69
N GLU A 193 -0.43 11.05 16.88
CA GLU A 193 0.34 10.41 15.82
C GLU A 193 -0.27 9.04 15.43
N THR A 194 -0.90 8.34 16.35
CA THR A 194 -1.61 7.09 16.05
C THR A 194 -2.91 7.36 15.27
N ASP A 195 -3.68 8.37 15.64
CA ASP A 195 -4.90 8.78 14.92
C ASP A 195 -4.56 9.29 13.51
N TYR A 196 -3.43 9.98 13.35
CA TYR A 196 -2.91 10.40 12.06
C TYR A 196 -2.63 9.20 11.14
N CYS A 197 -1.87 8.22 11.62
CA CYS A 197 -1.56 6.98 10.88
C CYS A 197 -2.83 6.18 10.54
N GLU A 198 -3.81 6.10 11.46
CA GLU A 198 -5.10 5.47 11.17
C GLU A 198 -5.86 6.18 10.06
N GLY A 199 -5.87 7.52 10.08
CA GLY A 199 -6.49 8.34 9.03
C GLY A 199 -5.91 8.03 7.65
N ASP A 200 -4.58 7.80 7.57
CA ASP A 200 -3.92 7.44 6.32
C ASP A 200 -4.30 6.04 5.83
N VAL A 201 -4.50 5.07 6.72
CA VAL A 201 -5.02 3.74 6.37
C VAL A 201 -6.43 3.83 5.78
N ILE A 202 -7.32 4.63 6.40
CA ILE A 202 -8.70 4.81 5.93
C ILE A 202 -8.71 5.50 4.56
N ALA A 203 -7.97 6.60 4.41
CA ALA A 203 -7.85 7.32 3.15
C ALA A 203 -7.26 6.44 2.03
N THR A 204 -6.26 5.63 2.36
CA THR A 204 -5.64 4.68 1.43
C THR A 204 -6.62 3.61 0.96
N GLN A 205 -7.50 3.10 1.83
CA GLN A 205 -8.53 2.16 1.41
C GLN A 205 -9.49 2.79 0.40
N TRP A 206 -9.97 4.02 0.65
CA TRP A 206 -10.85 4.74 -0.26
C TRP A 206 -10.20 4.99 -1.62
N LEU A 207 -8.93 5.42 -1.59
CA LEU A 207 -8.15 5.62 -2.80
C LEU A 207 -7.97 4.32 -3.58
N TYR A 208 -7.65 3.23 -2.90
CA TYR A 208 -7.54 1.91 -3.51
C TYR A 208 -8.86 1.46 -4.16
N ASP A 209 -9.99 1.66 -3.51
CA ASP A 209 -11.31 1.31 -4.05
C ASP A 209 -11.65 2.15 -5.30
N TRP A 210 -11.24 3.41 -5.32
CA TRP A 210 -11.40 4.27 -6.50
C TRP A 210 -10.46 3.86 -7.64
N GLU A 211 -9.21 3.54 -7.37
CA GLU A 211 -8.20 3.18 -8.38
C GLU A 211 -8.39 1.78 -8.96
N ARG A 212 -8.88 0.86 -8.16
CA ARG A 212 -8.86 -0.58 -8.43
C ARG A 212 -9.41 -0.97 -9.81
N PRO A 213 -10.52 -0.41 -10.33
CA PRO A 213 -11.02 -0.72 -11.67
C PRO A 213 -10.03 -0.39 -12.79
N HIS A 214 -9.08 0.51 -12.54
CA HIS A 214 -8.09 0.98 -13.51
C HIS A 214 -6.77 0.19 -13.43
N ILE A 215 -6.57 -0.64 -12.43
CA ILE A 215 -5.33 -1.41 -12.26
C ILE A 215 -5.30 -2.59 -13.22
N LYS A 216 -4.51 -2.47 -14.30
CA LYS A 216 -4.39 -3.53 -15.33
C LYS A 216 -3.85 -4.85 -14.79
N ASN A 217 -2.87 -4.78 -13.90
CA ASN A 217 -2.17 -5.93 -13.32
C ASN A 217 -2.50 -6.10 -11.83
N HIS A 218 -3.74 -5.88 -11.45
CA HIS A 218 -4.19 -6.15 -10.08
C HIS A 218 -3.92 -7.62 -9.72
N PRO A 219 -3.40 -7.92 -8.50
CA PRO A 219 -3.31 -9.30 -8.03
C PRO A 219 -4.66 -10.00 -8.15
N THR A 220 -4.67 -11.22 -8.65
CA THR A 220 -5.94 -11.94 -8.88
C THR A 220 -6.66 -12.17 -7.56
N LEU A 221 -7.92 -11.75 -7.48
CA LEU A 221 -8.81 -12.07 -6.40
C LEU A 221 -9.49 -13.42 -6.67
N PHE A 222 -9.57 -14.25 -5.64
CA PHE A 222 -10.21 -15.57 -5.70
C PHE A 222 -11.49 -15.51 -4.88
N VAL A 223 -12.62 -15.88 -5.48
CA VAL A 223 -13.93 -15.92 -4.83
C VAL A 223 -14.36 -17.37 -4.68
N ASP A 224 -14.90 -17.71 -3.51
CA ASP A 224 -15.39 -19.07 -3.24
C ASP A 224 -16.47 -19.48 -4.22
N GLY A 225 -16.34 -20.69 -4.77
CA GLY A 225 -17.30 -21.26 -5.69
C GLY A 225 -17.34 -20.64 -7.10
N GLN A 226 -16.48 -19.64 -7.39
CA GLN A 226 -16.41 -19.01 -8.72
C GLN A 226 -15.21 -19.49 -9.54
N SER A 227 -15.42 -19.62 -10.85
CA SER A 227 -14.35 -19.86 -11.81
C SER A 227 -13.48 -18.61 -11.97
N ARG A 228 -12.17 -18.79 -12.09
CA ARG A 228 -11.22 -17.69 -12.45
C ARG A 228 -11.58 -17.01 -13.77
N LEU A 229 -12.27 -17.70 -14.66
CA LEU A 229 -12.65 -17.17 -15.96
C LEU A 229 -13.78 -16.14 -15.86
N ASP A 230 -14.65 -16.29 -14.88
CA ASP A 230 -15.84 -15.48 -14.71
C ASP A 230 -15.68 -14.43 -13.60
N THR A 231 -14.52 -14.43 -12.95
CA THR A 231 -14.23 -13.56 -11.79
C THR A 231 -13.35 -12.37 -12.19
N CYS A 232 -13.81 -11.19 -11.86
CA CYS A 232 -13.05 -9.95 -12.04
C CYS A 232 -11.81 -9.93 -11.16
N ARG A 233 -10.64 -9.70 -11.75
CA ARG A 233 -9.38 -9.61 -11.00
C ARG A 233 -9.33 -8.40 -10.06
N ALA A 234 -10.07 -7.33 -10.39
CA ALA A 234 -10.03 -6.09 -9.64
C ALA A 234 -11.00 -6.05 -8.45
N CYS A 235 -12.20 -6.63 -8.55
CA CYS A 235 -13.19 -6.54 -7.48
C CYS A 235 -13.83 -7.88 -7.07
N GLY A 236 -13.52 -8.98 -7.75
CA GLY A 236 -14.15 -10.29 -7.51
C GLY A 236 -15.56 -10.43 -8.09
N GLY A 237 -16.13 -9.38 -8.72
CA GLY A 237 -17.44 -9.44 -9.34
C GLY A 237 -17.45 -10.27 -10.64
N GLU A 238 -18.65 -10.52 -11.16
CA GLU A 238 -18.84 -11.27 -12.41
C GLU A 238 -18.27 -10.54 -13.61
N THR A 239 -17.65 -11.29 -14.54
CA THR A 239 -17.19 -10.76 -15.83
C THR A 239 -17.95 -11.39 -16.98
N LYS A 240 -18.16 -10.62 -18.06
CA LYS A 240 -18.80 -11.10 -19.30
C LYS A 240 -17.92 -10.81 -20.50
N PRO A 241 -17.86 -11.74 -21.48
CA PRO A 241 -17.18 -11.50 -22.75
C PRO A 241 -17.74 -10.27 -23.47
N ILE A 242 -16.88 -9.54 -24.13
CA ILE A 242 -17.28 -8.42 -25.01
C ILE A 242 -16.76 -8.67 -26.43
N ALA A 243 -17.38 -7.99 -27.41
CA ALA A 243 -17.02 -8.15 -28.82
C ALA A 243 -15.59 -7.72 -29.17
N LYS A 244 -14.95 -6.90 -28.30
CA LYS A 244 -13.57 -6.44 -28.51
C LYS A 244 -12.60 -7.61 -28.40
N ARG A 245 -11.72 -7.73 -29.39
CA ARG A 245 -10.58 -8.66 -29.38
C ARG A 245 -9.28 -7.88 -29.13
N TYR A 246 -8.32 -8.54 -28.53
CA TYR A 246 -6.97 -8.02 -28.31
C TYR A 246 -5.97 -8.94 -28.98
N VAL A 247 -5.21 -8.39 -29.92
CA VAL A 247 -4.15 -9.11 -30.63
C VAL A 247 -2.82 -8.83 -29.96
N ALA A 248 -2.09 -9.87 -29.61
CA ALA A 248 -0.74 -9.78 -29.06
C ALA A 248 0.14 -10.83 -29.74
N ASP A 249 1.14 -10.38 -30.46
CA ASP A 249 2.03 -11.19 -31.25
C ASP A 249 1.25 -12.14 -32.19
N VAL A 250 1.31 -13.45 -31.93
CA VAL A 250 0.63 -14.49 -32.73
C VAL A 250 -0.69 -14.97 -32.12
N PHE A 251 -1.17 -14.31 -31.08
CA PHE A 251 -2.39 -14.72 -30.37
C PHE A 251 -3.46 -13.65 -30.41
N THR A 252 -4.72 -14.10 -30.55
CA THR A 252 -5.90 -13.25 -30.39
C THR A 252 -6.65 -13.66 -29.14
N TYR A 253 -6.96 -12.69 -28.29
CA TYR A 253 -7.69 -12.89 -27.03
C TYR A 253 -9.07 -12.28 -27.10
N THR A 254 -10.07 -12.99 -26.62
CA THR A 254 -11.36 -12.40 -26.29
C THR A 254 -11.20 -11.52 -25.06
N MET A 255 -11.79 -10.33 -25.11
CA MET A 255 -11.82 -9.42 -23.96
C MET A 255 -13.07 -9.64 -23.14
N GLN A 256 -12.98 -9.37 -21.84
CA GLN A 256 -14.11 -9.40 -20.91
C GLN A 256 -14.21 -8.09 -20.15
N ARG A 257 -15.42 -7.78 -19.70
CA ARG A 257 -15.73 -6.61 -18.87
C ARG A 257 -16.42 -7.06 -17.59
N CYS A 258 -16.00 -6.49 -16.47
CA CYS A 258 -16.70 -6.68 -15.19
C CYS A 258 -18.05 -5.94 -15.20
N THR A 259 -19.11 -6.61 -14.77
CA THR A 259 -20.46 -6.04 -14.69
C THR A 259 -20.61 -5.08 -13.50
N THR A 260 -19.75 -5.23 -12.48
CA THR A 260 -19.79 -4.44 -11.24
C THR A 260 -18.92 -3.18 -11.32
N CYS A 261 -17.62 -3.33 -11.59
CA CYS A 261 -16.68 -2.20 -11.54
C CYS A 261 -16.24 -1.68 -12.93
N GLY A 262 -16.68 -2.31 -14.01
CA GLY A 262 -16.30 -1.91 -15.37
C GLY A 262 -14.88 -2.29 -15.80
N TRP A 263 -14.08 -2.95 -14.96
CA TRP A 263 -12.74 -3.41 -15.32
C TRP A 263 -12.75 -4.25 -16.60
N HIS A 264 -11.72 -4.09 -17.43
CA HIS A 264 -11.55 -4.87 -18.65
C HIS A 264 -10.29 -5.71 -18.56
N GLY A 265 -10.38 -6.95 -19.02
CA GLY A 265 -9.26 -7.88 -19.07
C GLY A 265 -9.36 -8.88 -20.19
N ARG A 266 -8.31 -9.68 -20.34
CA ARG A 266 -8.31 -10.81 -21.26
C ARG A 266 -9.06 -11.97 -20.60
N LEU A 267 -9.92 -12.63 -21.36
CA LEU A 267 -10.48 -13.90 -20.94
C LEU A 267 -9.35 -14.94 -20.91
N SER A 268 -9.14 -15.58 -19.78
CA SER A 268 -8.05 -16.55 -19.58
C SER A 268 -8.40 -17.94 -20.12
N ILE A 269 -9.03 -18.02 -21.30
CA ILE A 269 -9.18 -19.24 -22.09
C ILE A 269 -8.07 -19.31 -23.11
N GLU A 270 -7.82 -20.47 -23.67
CA GLU A 270 -6.81 -20.66 -24.69
C GLU A 270 -6.97 -19.62 -25.82
N PRO A 271 -5.96 -18.79 -26.04
CA PRO A 271 -6.03 -17.81 -27.12
C PRO A 271 -5.99 -18.52 -28.46
N GLU A 272 -6.80 -18.07 -29.40
CA GLU A 272 -6.72 -18.55 -30.80
C GLU A 272 -5.36 -18.13 -31.36
N ARG A 273 -4.56 -19.13 -31.82
CA ARG A 273 -3.31 -18.86 -32.50
C ARG A 273 -3.65 -18.32 -33.91
N MET A 274 -3.15 -17.14 -34.22
CA MET A 274 -3.27 -16.62 -35.60
C MET A 274 -2.49 -17.51 -36.55
N SER A 275 -3.14 -17.98 -37.62
CA SER A 275 -2.43 -18.58 -38.72
C SER A 275 -1.56 -17.51 -39.40
N ILE A 276 -0.25 -17.65 -39.26
CA ILE A 276 0.69 -16.82 -40.01
C ILE A 276 0.60 -17.31 -41.46
N VAL A 277 -0.17 -16.63 -42.29
CA VAL A 277 -0.07 -16.79 -43.75
C VAL A 277 1.30 -16.22 -44.09
N ARG A 278 2.29 -17.10 -44.28
CA ARG A 278 3.53 -16.71 -44.92
C ARG A 278 3.16 -16.35 -46.34
N GLY A 279 3.13 -15.05 -46.63
CA GLY A 279 3.09 -14.57 -48.00
C GLY A 279 4.29 -15.17 -48.73
N VAL A 280 4.00 -15.89 -49.79
CA VAL A 280 4.97 -16.37 -50.78
C VAL A 280 5.46 -15.18 -51.58
#